data_c6b0b1231dc1eaed5942657562b6a1d8
#
_entry.id   c6b0b1231dc1eaed5942657562b6a1d8
#
_cell.length_a   1.000
_cell.length_b   1.000
_cell.length_c   1.000
_cell.angle_alpha   90.00
_cell.angle_beta   90.00
_cell.angle_gamma   90.00
#
_symmetry.space_group_name_H-M   'P 1'
#
loop_
_entity.id
_entity.type
_entity.pdbx_description
1 polymer ?
#
loop_
_entity_poly.entity_id
_entity_poly.type
_entity_poly.pdbx_seq_one_letter_code
_entity_poly.pdbx_strand_id
1 'polypeptide(L)'
;VEVAILCTPTRSVEKYAKEYLAMGINTVDSFDIHTGIVDLRRTLDATAKEHKAVSIISAGWDPGSDSIVRTMLEAIAPKGITYTNFGPGMSMGHTVAVKAIDGVKAALSMTIPTGTGIHRRMVYIELKDGYKFEEVAAAIKADPYFVNDETHVKLVPSVDALLDMGHGVNLTRKGVSGKTQNQLFEFNMRINNPALTAQVLVCVARASMKQQPGCYTMVEVPVIDLLPGDREEWIGHLV
;
A
#
# COMPACT_ATOMS: atom_id res chain seq x y z
N VAL A 1 -12.08 8.49 -22.93
CA VAL A 1 -11.51 8.24 -21.59
C VAL A 1 -10.02 8.46 -21.69
N GLU A 2 -9.45 9.29 -20.83
CA GLU A 2 -8.02 9.62 -20.84
C GLU A 2 -7.23 8.83 -19.80
N VAL A 3 -7.86 8.49 -18.69
CA VAL A 3 -7.23 7.74 -17.59
C VAL A 3 -8.18 6.66 -17.08
N ALA A 4 -7.68 5.46 -16.88
CA ALA A 4 -8.35 4.34 -16.23
C ALA A 4 -7.78 4.13 -14.82
N ILE A 5 -8.63 4.18 -13.79
CA ILE A 5 -8.27 3.80 -12.42
C ILE A 5 -8.57 2.31 -12.26
N LEU A 6 -7.55 1.50 -12.03
CA LEU A 6 -7.66 0.04 -11.96
C LEU A 6 -7.99 -0.40 -10.52
N CYS A 7 -9.27 -0.45 -10.19
CA CYS A 7 -9.77 -0.97 -8.91
C CYS A 7 -9.96 -2.50 -8.98
N THR A 8 -8.92 -3.22 -9.37
CA THR A 8 -8.93 -4.68 -9.55
C THR A 8 -8.07 -5.37 -8.49
N PRO A 9 -8.26 -6.69 -8.27
CA PRO A 9 -7.30 -7.45 -7.47
C PRO A 9 -5.87 -7.28 -8.01
N THR A 10 -4.92 -7.12 -7.09
CA THR A 10 -3.51 -6.84 -7.40
C THR A 10 -2.92 -7.73 -8.50
N ARG A 11 -3.24 -9.05 -8.48
CA ARG A 11 -2.73 -10.01 -9.47
C ARG A 11 -3.28 -9.81 -10.88
N SER A 12 -4.31 -9.00 -11.05
CA SER A 12 -4.93 -8.70 -12.34
C SER A 12 -4.47 -7.37 -12.93
N VAL A 13 -3.74 -6.56 -12.16
CA VAL A 13 -3.31 -5.21 -12.56
C VAL A 13 -2.52 -5.23 -13.84
N GLU A 14 -1.48 -6.07 -13.96
CA GLU A 14 -0.63 -6.13 -15.14
C GLU A 14 -1.44 -6.37 -16.43
N LYS A 15 -2.39 -7.31 -16.38
CA LYS A 15 -3.24 -7.64 -17.53
C LYS A 15 -4.04 -6.43 -17.99
N TYR A 16 -4.80 -5.83 -17.08
CA TYR A 16 -5.68 -4.70 -17.43
C TYR A 16 -4.88 -3.43 -17.77
N ALA A 17 -3.76 -3.18 -17.08
CA ALA A 17 -2.90 -2.06 -17.43
C ALA A 17 -2.40 -2.16 -18.88
N LYS A 18 -1.91 -3.33 -19.31
CA LYS A 18 -1.48 -3.54 -20.70
C LYS A 18 -2.62 -3.33 -21.69
N GLU A 19 -3.81 -3.82 -21.41
CA GLU A 19 -4.98 -3.65 -22.28
C GLU A 19 -5.32 -2.17 -22.49
N TYR A 20 -5.40 -1.37 -21.41
CA TYR A 20 -5.73 0.06 -21.53
C TYR A 20 -4.57 0.89 -22.12
N LEU A 21 -3.33 0.61 -21.73
CA LEU A 21 -2.15 1.28 -22.31
C LEU A 21 -2.05 1.08 -23.82
N ALA A 22 -2.36 -0.15 -24.30
CA ALA A 22 -2.41 -0.44 -25.74
C ALA A 22 -3.47 0.37 -26.50
N MET A 23 -4.47 0.90 -25.81
CA MET A 23 -5.47 1.83 -26.36
C MET A 23 -5.03 3.31 -26.27
N GLY A 24 -3.84 3.61 -25.77
CA GLY A 24 -3.36 4.97 -25.51
C GLY A 24 -4.02 5.63 -24.28
N ILE A 25 -4.61 4.83 -23.38
CA ILE A 25 -5.27 5.31 -22.17
C ILE A 25 -4.30 5.19 -20.99
N ASN A 26 -4.10 6.26 -20.24
CA ASN A 26 -3.28 6.24 -19.04
C ASN A 26 -3.89 5.31 -17.98
N THR A 27 -3.04 4.66 -17.17
CA THR A 27 -3.51 3.78 -16.09
C THR A 27 -2.92 4.19 -14.75
N VAL A 28 -3.72 4.02 -13.69
CA VAL A 28 -3.25 4.16 -12.31
C VAL A 28 -3.80 3.02 -11.46
N ASP A 29 -2.99 2.51 -10.54
CA ASP A 29 -3.36 1.39 -9.68
C ASP A 29 -2.70 1.45 -8.30
N SER A 30 -3.16 0.60 -7.39
CA SER A 30 -2.60 0.42 -6.06
C SER A 30 -1.94 -0.97 -5.89
N PHE A 31 -1.21 -1.45 -6.89
CA PHE A 31 -0.48 -2.70 -6.84
C PHE A 31 0.42 -2.78 -5.60
N ASP A 32 0.30 -3.86 -4.81
CA ASP A 32 0.89 -3.97 -3.46
C ASP A 32 1.80 -5.19 -3.25
N ILE A 33 2.13 -5.93 -4.30
CA ILE A 33 3.13 -7.00 -4.21
C ILE A 33 4.53 -6.39 -4.29
N HIS A 34 5.08 -5.98 -3.15
CA HIS A 34 6.33 -5.22 -3.03
C HIS A 34 7.49 -5.83 -3.82
N THR A 35 7.65 -7.15 -3.79
CA THR A 35 8.71 -7.86 -4.52
C THR A 35 8.57 -7.81 -6.03
N GLY A 36 7.37 -7.53 -6.54
CA GLY A 36 7.06 -7.48 -7.97
C GLY A 36 7.02 -6.09 -8.58
N ILE A 37 7.12 -5.02 -7.78
CA ILE A 37 6.94 -3.62 -8.25
C ILE A 37 7.92 -3.24 -9.36
N VAL A 38 9.21 -3.57 -9.19
CA VAL A 38 10.25 -3.19 -10.16
C VAL A 38 10.04 -3.88 -11.51
N ASP A 39 9.66 -5.15 -11.50
CA ASP A 39 9.44 -5.92 -12.72
C ASP A 39 8.15 -5.50 -13.43
N LEU A 40 7.08 -5.25 -12.67
CA LEU A 40 5.84 -4.70 -13.22
C LEU A 40 6.10 -3.32 -13.87
N ARG A 41 6.84 -2.45 -13.18
CA ARG A 41 7.20 -1.12 -13.70
C ARG A 41 7.94 -1.22 -15.03
N ARG A 42 8.95 -2.08 -15.14
CA ARG A 42 9.71 -2.29 -16.38
C ARG A 42 8.82 -2.81 -17.51
N THR A 43 7.95 -3.75 -17.20
CA THR A 43 7.03 -4.36 -18.14
C THR A 43 6.04 -3.33 -18.71
N LEU A 44 5.43 -2.53 -17.85
CA LEU A 44 4.45 -1.52 -18.25
C LEU A 44 5.10 -0.29 -18.88
N ASP A 45 6.35 0.03 -18.52
CA ASP A 45 7.09 1.16 -19.12
C ASP A 45 7.28 0.97 -20.63
N ALA A 46 7.63 -0.25 -21.06
CA ALA A 46 7.75 -0.58 -22.48
C ALA A 46 6.40 -0.37 -23.21
N THR A 47 5.32 -0.94 -22.69
CA THR A 47 3.98 -0.81 -23.28
C THR A 47 3.50 0.65 -23.30
N ALA A 48 3.70 1.38 -22.21
CA ALA A 48 3.28 2.78 -22.10
C ALA A 48 4.01 3.69 -23.10
N LYS A 49 5.32 3.51 -23.26
CA LYS A 49 6.12 4.27 -24.25
C LYS A 49 5.71 3.96 -25.69
N GLU A 50 5.50 2.69 -26.02
CA GLU A 50 5.07 2.26 -27.35
C GLU A 50 3.74 2.92 -27.75
N HIS A 51 2.79 3.03 -26.83
CA HIS A 51 1.45 3.55 -27.07
C HIS A 51 1.27 5.02 -26.63
N LYS A 52 2.35 5.73 -26.27
CA LYS A 52 2.34 7.14 -25.85
C LYS A 52 1.41 7.41 -24.67
N ALA A 53 1.29 6.44 -23.76
CA ALA A 53 0.49 6.51 -22.55
C ALA A 53 1.35 6.55 -21.29
N VAL A 54 0.73 6.80 -20.15
CA VAL A 54 1.37 6.85 -18.83
C VAL A 54 0.75 5.82 -17.92
N SER A 55 1.59 5.07 -17.19
CA SER A 55 1.15 4.22 -16.09
C SER A 55 1.72 4.73 -14.77
N ILE A 56 0.91 4.89 -13.72
CA ILE A 56 1.43 5.13 -12.37
C ILE A 56 0.95 3.98 -11.49
N ILE A 57 1.89 3.13 -11.10
CA ILE A 57 1.62 1.91 -10.34
C ILE A 57 1.90 2.11 -8.86
N SER A 58 1.37 1.21 -8.03
CA SER A 58 1.63 1.16 -6.59
C SER A 58 1.31 2.49 -5.89
N ALA A 59 0.20 3.10 -6.29
CA ALA A 59 -0.24 4.41 -5.87
C ALA A 59 -1.39 4.31 -4.85
N GLY A 60 -1.11 3.70 -3.72
CA GLY A 60 -2.02 3.58 -2.60
C GLY A 60 -1.51 4.30 -1.36
N TRP A 61 -1.73 3.68 -0.22
CA TRP A 61 -1.15 4.11 1.03
C TRP A 61 0.27 3.55 1.20
N ASP A 62 0.41 2.21 1.25
CA ASP A 62 1.69 1.50 1.26
C ASP A 62 1.61 0.24 0.36
N PRO A 63 2.30 0.28 -0.75
CA PRO A 63 3.12 1.38 -1.30
C PRO A 63 2.29 2.58 -1.77
N GLY A 64 2.88 3.79 -1.69
CA GLY A 64 2.26 5.01 -2.19
C GLY A 64 2.60 6.25 -1.39
N SER A 65 1.64 6.82 -0.68
CA SER A 65 1.80 8.10 0.02
C SER A 65 2.85 8.06 1.14
N ASP A 66 2.95 6.97 1.90
CA ASP A 66 3.99 6.82 2.92
C ASP A 66 5.37 6.52 2.32
N SER A 67 5.43 5.98 1.11
CA SER A 67 6.69 5.82 0.36
C SER A 67 7.33 7.17 0.03
N ILE A 68 6.53 8.20 -0.28
CA ILE A 68 7.01 9.58 -0.45
C ILE A 68 7.63 10.09 0.84
N VAL A 69 6.97 9.88 1.98
CA VAL A 69 7.49 10.30 3.30
C VAL A 69 8.80 9.58 3.60
N ARG A 70 8.88 8.25 3.41
CA ARG A 70 10.14 7.50 3.59
C ARG A 70 11.26 8.05 2.71
N THR A 71 10.97 8.36 1.45
CA THR A 71 11.94 8.95 0.52
C THR A 71 12.51 10.26 1.06
N MET A 72 11.64 11.15 1.57
CA MET A 72 12.07 12.41 2.16
C MET A 72 12.94 12.17 3.41
N LEU A 73 12.53 11.28 4.30
CA LEU A 73 13.30 10.97 5.51
C LEU A 73 14.69 10.41 5.18
N GLU A 74 14.79 9.56 4.16
CA GLU A 74 16.06 9.00 3.70
C GLU A 74 16.94 10.04 2.99
N ALA A 75 16.36 10.94 2.23
CA ALA A 75 17.08 12.01 1.56
C ALA A 75 17.73 12.99 2.56
N ILE A 76 17.01 13.34 3.64
CA ILE A 76 17.53 14.29 4.64
C ILE A 76 18.49 13.66 5.66
N ALA A 77 18.43 12.34 5.84
CA ALA A 77 19.38 11.58 6.66
C ALA A 77 19.82 10.30 5.92
N PRO A 78 20.71 10.40 4.92
CA PRO A 78 21.02 9.30 4.01
C PRO A 78 21.73 8.09 4.66
N LYS A 79 22.38 8.30 5.80
CA LYS A 79 22.95 7.22 6.61
C LYS A 79 22.06 6.99 7.84
N GLY A 80 21.58 5.78 8.02
CA GLY A 80 20.73 5.47 9.18
C GLY A 80 19.77 4.33 8.95
N ILE A 81 18.81 4.21 9.86
CA ILE A 81 17.81 3.15 9.88
C ILE A 81 16.41 3.77 9.88
N THR A 82 15.54 3.23 9.05
CA THR A 82 14.10 3.54 9.09
C THR A 82 13.33 2.37 9.68
N TYR A 83 12.56 2.61 10.73
CA TYR A 83 11.58 1.67 11.25
C TYR A 83 10.20 2.07 10.72
N THR A 84 9.56 1.14 10.03
CA THR A 84 8.18 1.28 9.56
C THR A 84 7.28 0.42 10.44
N ASN A 85 6.52 1.04 11.33
CA ASN A 85 5.67 0.37 12.29
C ASN A 85 4.20 0.57 11.86
N PHE A 86 3.66 -0.41 11.13
CA PHE A 86 2.25 -0.40 10.73
C PHE A 86 1.34 -0.80 11.88
N GLY A 87 0.20 -0.12 11.97
CA GLY A 87 -0.84 -0.42 12.96
C GLY A 87 -0.77 0.45 14.22
N PRO A 88 -1.55 0.06 15.27
CA PRO A 88 -2.53 -1.02 15.20
C PRO A 88 -3.64 -0.74 14.20
N GLY A 89 -4.07 -1.77 13.47
CA GLY A 89 -5.16 -1.58 12.50
C GLY A 89 -5.45 -2.80 11.62
N MET A 90 -6.58 -2.77 10.95
CA MET A 90 -7.03 -3.83 10.07
C MET A 90 -6.21 -3.88 8.78
N SER A 91 -5.59 -5.02 8.50
CA SER A 91 -4.92 -5.30 7.23
C SER A 91 -5.91 -5.89 6.22
N MET A 92 -6.15 -5.17 5.12
CA MET A 92 -7.08 -5.60 4.07
C MET A 92 -6.59 -6.88 3.38
N GLY A 93 -5.34 -6.92 2.90
CA GLY A 93 -4.79 -8.08 2.20
C GLY A 93 -4.78 -9.34 3.06
N HIS A 94 -4.31 -9.26 4.30
CA HIS A 94 -4.32 -10.38 5.25
C HIS A 94 -5.74 -10.84 5.58
N THR A 95 -6.68 -9.91 5.73
CA THR A 95 -8.09 -10.25 5.98
C THR A 95 -8.70 -11.02 4.79
N VAL A 96 -8.41 -10.59 3.56
CA VAL A 96 -8.86 -11.31 2.36
C VAL A 96 -8.24 -12.69 2.27
N ALA A 97 -6.94 -12.83 2.57
CA ALA A 97 -6.25 -14.12 2.59
C ALA A 97 -6.90 -15.09 3.59
N VAL A 98 -7.20 -14.64 4.81
CA VAL A 98 -7.89 -15.48 5.81
C VAL A 98 -9.28 -15.90 5.35
N LYS A 99 -10.05 -14.98 4.74
CA LYS A 99 -11.40 -15.28 4.22
C LYS A 99 -11.40 -16.34 3.11
N ALA A 100 -10.29 -16.51 2.42
CA ALA A 100 -10.13 -17.51 1.36
C ALA A 100 -9.82 -18.92 1.90
N ILE A 101 -9.48 -19.04 3.19
CA ILE A 101 -9.19 -20.35 3.81
C ILE A 101 -10.49 -21.10 4.07
N ASP A 102 -10.49 -22.38 3.70
CA ASP A 102 -11.67 -23.22 3.88
C ASP A 102 -12.03 -23.37 5.38
N GLY A 103 -13.31 -23.35 5.66
CA GLY A 103 -13.83 -23.34 7.04
C GLY A 103 -13.99 -21.96 7.68
N VAL A 104 -13.41 -20.91 7.10
CA VAL A 104 -13.61 -19.53 7.57
C VAL A 104 -14.94 -19.00 7.05
N LYS A 105 -15.84 -18.58 7.96
CA LYS A 105 -17.11 -17.91 7.65
C LYS A 105 -16.92 -16.39 7.54
N ALA A 106 -16.21 -15.79 8.50
CA ALA A 106 -15.85 -14.38 8.52
C ALA A 106 -14.47 -14.22 9.15
N ALA A 107 -13.74 -13.17 8.80
CA ALA A 107 -12.41 -12.91 9.33
C ALA A 107 -12.07 -11.44 9.40
N LEU A 108 -11.19 -11.11 10.34
CA LEU A 108 -10.52 -9.84 10.53
C LEU A 108 -9.08 -10.10 10.94
N SER A 109 -8.11 -9.56 10.20
CA SER A 109 -6.70 -9.60 10.57
C SER A 109 -6.20 -8.22 10.96
N MET A 110 -5.72 -8.09 12.20
CA MET A 110 -5.12 -6.87 12.74
C MET A 110 -3.60 -6.94 12.68
N THR A 111 -2.99 -5.87 12.21
CA THR A 111 -1.54 -5.65 12.28
C THR A 111 -1.22 -4.90 13.57
N ILE A 112 -0.37 -5.47 14.42
CA ILE A 112 0.06 -4.87 15.68
C ILE A 112 1.58 -4.65 15.61
N PRO A 113 2.07 -3.41 15.65
CA PRO A 113 3.50 -3.14 15.62
C PRO A 113 4.18 -3.50 16.95
N THR A 114 5.43 -3.94 16.86
CA THR A 114 6.28 -4.19 18.05
C THR A 114 7.35 -3.10 18.25
N GLY A 115 7.36 -2.07 17.40
CA GLY A 115 8.21 -0.89 17.56
C GLY A 115 9.54 -0.91 16.78
N THR A 116 9.87 -2.02 16.10
CA THR A 116 11.13 -2.19 15.35
C THR A 116 10.94 -2.54 13.88
N GLY A 117 9.80 -2.19 13.31
CA GLY A 117 9.40 -2.63 11.96
C GLY A 117 8.92 -4.09 11.90
N ILE A 118 8.86 -4.77 13.05
CA ILE A 118 8.32 -6.12 13.19
C ILE A 118 6.86 -6.01 13.62
N HIS A 119 6.04 -6.91 13.11
CA HIS A 119 4.60 -6.91 13.34
C HIS A 119 4.13 -8.26 13.86
N ARG A 120 3.10 -8.21 14.69
CA ARG A 120 2.32 -9.36 15.15
C ARG A 120 0.97 -9.34 14.45
N ARG A 121 0.43 -10.50 14.08
CA ARG A 121 -0.90 -10.64 13.50
C ARG A 121 -1.88 -11.15 14.53
N MET A 122 -2.94 -10.39 14.77
CA MET A 122 -4.09 -10.82 15.58
C MET A 122 -5.23 -11.11 14.62
N VAL A 123 -5.55 -12.39 14.43
CA VAL A 123 -6.58 -12.86 13.50
C VAL A 123 -7.80 -13.30 14.27
N TYR A 124 -8.95 -12.70 13.97
CA TYR A 124 -10.24 -13.06 14.54
C TYR A 124 -11.09 -13.72 13.46
N ILE A 125 -11.67 -14.88 13.76
CA ILE A 125 -12.45 -15.65 12.81
C ILE A 125 -13.78 -16.11 13.38
N GLU A 126 -14.80 -16.21 12.49
CA GLU A 126 -15.96 -17.07 12.66
C GLU A 126 -15.76 -18.31 11.80
N LEU A 127 -16.21 -19.46 12.29
CA LEU A 127 -16.13 -20.72 11.55
C LEU A 127 -17.46 -21.04 10.86
N LYS A 128 -17.37 -21.74 9.74
CA LYS A 128 -18.50 -22.47 9.15
C LYS A 128 -18.80 -23.70 10.00
N ASP A 129 -20.04 -24.18 9.92
CA ASP A 129 -20.45 -25.38 10.63
C ASP A 129 -19.63 -26.60 10.20
N GLY A 130 -19.29 -27.45 11.16
CA GLY A 130 -18.55 -28.68 10.93
C GLY A 130 -17.02 -28.56 10.88
N TYR A 131 -16.46 -27.35 10.97
CA TYR A 131 -15.01 -27.13 10.98
C TYR A 131 -14.46 -27.02 12.40
N LYS A 132 -13.24 -27.49 12.61
CA LYS A 132 -12.54 -27.40 13.90
C LYS A 132 -11.58 -26.23 13.90
N PHE A 133 -11.58 -25.48 15.00
CA PHE A 133 -10.76 -24.30 15.17
C PHE A 133 -9.26 -24.56 14.96
N GLU A 134 -8.75 -25.65 15.54
CA GLU A 134 -7.34 -25.99 15.51
C GLU A 134 -6.85 -26.24 14.08
N GLU A 135 -7.66 -26.90 13.25
CA GLU A 135 -7.33 -27.19 11.85
C GLU A 135 -7.30 -25.92 11.01
N VAL A 136 -8.32 -25.07 11.16
CA VAL A 136 -8.40 -23.78 10.45
C VAL A 136 -7.30 -22.81 10.92
N ALA A 137 -7.03 -22.74 12.22
CA ALA A 137 -5.97 -21.91 12.76
C ALA A 137 -4.57 -22.33 12.28
N ALA A 138 -4.35 -23.66 12.15
CA ALA A 138 -3.10 -24.19 11.58
C ALA A 138 -2.95 -23.81 10.09
N ALA A 139 -4.04 -23.92 9.31
CA ALA A 139 -4.05 -23.52 7.91
C ALA A 139 -3.76 -22.02 7.73
N ILE A 140 -4.34 -21.16 8.56
CA ILE A 140 -4.06 -19.70 8.56
C ILE A 140 -2.57 -19.44 8.80
N LYS A 141 -1.97 -20.06 9.82
CA LYS A 141 -0.55 -19.84 10.15
C LYS A 141 0.41 -20.38 9.09
N ALA A 142 0.00 -21.35 8.29
CA ALA A 142 0.78 -21.91 7.20
C ALA A 142 0.67 -21.13 5.88
N ASP A 143 -0.29 -20.20 5.78
CA ASP A 143 -0.47 -19.38 4.58
C ASP A 143 0.72 -18.44 4.37
N PRO A 144 1.17 -18.21 3.11
CA PRO A 144 2.29 -17.32 2.78
C PRO A 144 2.18 -15.89 3.35
N TYR A 145 0.99 -15.39 3.60
CA TYR A 145 0.78 -14.08 4.25
C TYR A 145 1.12 -14.08 5.74
N PHE A 146 1.20 -15.24 6.39
CA PHE A 146 1.32 -15.34 7.85
C PHE A 146 2.55 -16.14 8.32
N VAL A 147 3.13 -16.97 7.47
CA VAL A 147 4.18 -17.92 7.83
C VAL A 147 5.43 -17.28 8.44
N ASN A 148 5.71 -16.02 8.10
CA ASN A 148 6.86 -15.27 8.60
C ASN A 148 6.53 -14.33 9.77
N ASP A 149 5.25 -14.23 10.16
CA ASP A 149 4.80 -13.33 11.22
C ASP A 149 4.36 -14.11 12.46
N GLU A 150 4.58 -13.54 13.65
CA GLU A 150 3.97 -14.03 14.88
C GLU A 150 2.44 -13.87 14.77
N THR A 151 1.73 -14.99 14.58
CA THR A 151 0.30 -14.99 14.27
C THR A 151 -0.50 -15.67 15.38
N HIS A 152 -1.46 -14.93 15.96
CA HIS A 152 -2.42 -15.40 16.94
C HIS A 152 -3.81 -15.43 16.32
N VAL A 153 -4.43 -16.62 16.29
CA VAL A 153 -5.80 -16.79 15.77
C VAL A 153 -6.76 -16.95 16.97
N LYS A 154 -7.89 -16.26 16.91
CA LYS A 154 -8.95 -16.31 17.93
C LYS A 154 -10.31 -16.54 17.27
N LEU A 155 -11.06 -17.50 17.85
CA LEU A 155 -12.46 -17.70 17.52
C LEU A 155 -13.31 -16.64 18.23
N VAL A 156 -14.21 -16.01 17.49
CA VAL A 156 -15.12 -14.99 18.03
C VAL A 156 -16.56 -15.24 17.59
N PRO A 157 -17.54 -14.79 18.37
CA PRO A 157 -18.96 -14.97 18.03
C PRO A 157 -19.42 -14.09 16.88
N SER A 158 -18.76 -12.93 16.66
CA SER A 158 -19.04 -12.02 15.56
C SER A 158 -17.78 -11.23 15.21
N VAL A 159 -17.37 -11.33 13.95
CA VAL A 159 -16.31 -10.50 13.38
C VAL A 159 -16.81 -9.08 13.14
N ASP A 160 -18.07 -8.93 12.72
CA ASP A 160 -18.67 -7.61 12.44
C ASP A 160 -18.67 -6.70 13.68
N ALA A 161 -18.78 -7.28 14.87
CA ALA A 161 -18.71 -6.52 16.12
C ALA A 161 -17.31 -5.96 16.43
N LEU A 162 -16.28 -6.43 15.71
CA LEU A 162 -14.88 -6.03 15.90
C LEU A 162 -14.36 -5.17 14.74
N LEU A 163 -15.14 -4.97 13.68
CA LEU A 163 -14.68 -4.27 12.49
C LEU A 163 -14.33 -2.81 12.82
N ASP A 164 -13.09 -2.48 12.53
CA ASP A 164 -12.57 -1.12 12.51
C ASP A 164 -11.70 -0.98 11.26
N MET A 165 -12.07 -0.06 10.38
CA MET A 165 -11.35 0.22 9.14
C MET A 165 -10.16 1.15 9.36
N GLY A 166 -9.90 1.55 10.61
CA GLY A 166 -8.76 2.34 11.00
C GLY A 166 -7.45 1.57 10.84
N HIS A 167 -6.44 2.27 10.38
CA HIS A 167 -5.07 1.79 10.31
C HIS A 167 -4.12 2.95 10.55
N GLY A 168 -2.81 2.68 10.56
CA GLY A 168 -1.82 3.72 10.71
C GLY A 168 -0.41 3.23 10.48
N VAL A 169 0.51 4.17 10.45
CA VAL A 169 1.94 3.91 10.41
C VAL A 169 2.67 4.93 11.29
N ASN A 170 3.66 4.45 12.02
CA ASN A 170 4.71 5.28 12.60
C ASN A 170 6.00 5.00 11.83
N LEU A 171 6.51 6.01 11.14
CA LEU A 171 7.82 5.99 10.48
C LEU A 171 8.81 6.68 11.40
N THR A 172 9.85 5.97 11.82
CA THR A 172 10.95 6.53 12.61
C THR A 172 12.25 6.39 11.83
N ARG A 173 12.84 7.52 11.43
CA ARG A 173 14.16 7.57 10.82
C ARG A 173 15.17 8.09 11.81
N LYS A 174 16.15 7.27 12.18
CA LYS A 174 17.31 7.65 12.98
C LYS A 174 18.57 7.61 12.12
N GLY A 175 19.30 8.74 12.05
CA GLY A 175 20.41 8.78 11.10
C GLY A 175 21.33 9.98 11.21
N VAL A 176 22.00 10.27 10.11
CA VAL A 176 23.05 11.27 9.98
C VAL A 176 22.75 12.19 8.80
N SER A 177 22.69 13.50 9.08
CA SER A 177 22.62 14.54 8.04
C SER A 177 24.00 15.16 7.89
N GLY A 178 24.62 15.02 6.71
CA GLY A 178 26.01 15.41 6.49
C GLY A 178 26.97 14.64 7.39
N LYS A 179 27.56 15.32 8.39
CA LYS A 179 28.42 14.73 9.44
C LYS A 179 27.74 14.71 10.82
N THR A 180 26.55 15.31 10.95
CA THR A 180 25.84 15.45 12.22
C THR A 180 25.03 14.19 12.49
N GLN A 181 25.38 13.50 13.56
CA GLN A 181 24.72 12.30 14.06
C GLN A 181 23.49 12.65 14.91
N ASN A 182 22.77 11.62 15.33
CA ASN A 182 21.60 11.72 16.23
C ASN A 182 20.40 12.50 15.66
N GLN A 183 20.27 12.56 14.34
CA GLN A 183 19.04 13.02 13.74
C GLN A 183 17.95 11.98 13.99
N LEU A 184 16.79 12.43 14.47
CA LEU A 184 15.59 11.62 14.68
C LEU A 184 14.41 12.32 14.03
N PHE A 185 13.79 11.62 13.11
CA PHE A 185 12.58 12.08 12.43
C PHE A 185 11.46 11.08 12.67
N GLU A 186 10.31 11.58 13.03
CA GLU A 186 9.13 10.77 13.28
C GLU A 186 7.96 11.30 12.45
N PHE A 187 7.24 10.38 11.84
CA PHE A 187 6.01 10.68 11.14
C PHE A 187 4.93 9.68 11.57
N ASN A 188 3.79 10.20 11.98
CA ASN A 188 2.65 9.40 12.38
C ASN A 188 1.46 9.67 11.47
N MET A 189 0.85 8.61 10.97
CA MET A 189 -0.37 8.66 10.17
C MET A 189 -1.42 7.72 10.76
N ARG A 190 -2.65 8.21 10.87
CA ARG A 190 -3.84 7.40 11.19
C ARG A 190 -4.88 7.64 10.10
N ILE A 191 -5.38 6.59 9.53
CA ILE A 191 -6.18 6.63 8.31
C ILE A 191 -7.34 5.63 8.35
N ASN A 192 -8.33 5.90 7.51
CA ASN A 192 -9.17 4.86 6.92
C ASN A 192 -8.52 4.44 5.59
N ASN A 193 -7.94 3.24 5.55
CA ASN A 193 -7.12 2.81 4.41
C ASN A 193 -7.86 2.84 3.07
N PRO A 194 -9.08 2.28 2.91
CA PRO A 194 -9.81 2.34 1.65
C PRO A 194 -10.07 3.77 1.18
N ALA A 195 -10.44 4.67 2.06
CA ALA A 195 -10.73 6.06 1.73
C ALA A 195 -9.47 6.82 1.28
N LEU A 196 -8.35 6.62 2.00
CA LEU A 196 -7.07 7.23 1.62
C LEU A 196 -6.60 6.72 0.26
N THR A 197 -6.58 5.40 0.05
CA THR A 197 -6.16 4.78 -1.21
C THR A 197 -7.00 5.28 -2.39
N ALA A 198 -8.32 5.36 -2.23
CA ALA A 198 -9.20 5.90 -3.25
C ALA A 198 -8.86 7.37 -3.60
N GLN A 199 -8.61 8.21 -2.58
CA GLN A 199 -8.21 9.60 -2.78
C GLN A 199 -6.85 9.72 -3.47
N VAL A 200 -5.89 8.89 -3.09
CA VAL A 200 -4.56 8.85 -3.73
C VAL A 200 -4.68 8.47 -5.19
N LEU A 201 -5.46 7.45 -5.54
CA LEU A 201 -5.70 7.05 -6.93
C LEU A 201 -6.26 8.19 -7.78
N VAL A 202 -7.18 8.99 -7.25
CA VAL A 202 -7.69 10.20 -7.93
C VAL A 202 -6.57 11.25 -8.10
N CYS A 203 -5.71 11.43 -7.11
CA CYS A 203 -4.58 12.38 -7.20
C CYS A 203 -3.58 11.94 -8.27
N VAL A 204 -3.20 10.66 -8.31
CA VAL A 204 -2.26 10.18 -9.33
C VAL A 204 -2.88 10.07 -10.72
N ALA A 205 -4.18 9.84 -10.84
CA ALA A 205 -4.87 9.94 -12.12
C ALA A 205 -4.72 11.34 -12.73
N ARG A 206 -4.85 12.38 -11.90
CA ARG A 206 -4.58 13.77 -12.30
C ARG A 206 -3.11 13.98 -12.65
N ALA A 207 -2.20 13.46 -11.85
CA ALA A 207 -0.75 13.58 -12.10
C ALA A 207 -0.32 12.86 -13.38
N SER A 208 -0.96 11.74 -13.74
CA SER A 208 -0.62 11.00 -14.97
C SER A 208 -0.75 11.83 -16.24
N MET A 209 -1.67 12.81 -16.23
CA MET A 209 -1.89 13.72 -17.37
C MET A 209 -0.74 14.71 -17.58
N LYS A 210 0.16 14.83 -16.61
CA LYS A 210 1.29 15.78 -16.64
C LYS A 210 2.64 15.08 -16.88
N GLN A 211 2.67 13.75 -16.93
CA GLN A 211 3.89 12.99 -17.12
C GLN A 211 4.15 12.68 -18.58
N GLN A 212 5.42 12.43 -18.93
CA GLN A 212 5.80 11.89 -20.22
C GLN A 212 5.44 10.40 -20.33
N PRO A 213 5.24 9.87 -21.56
CA PRO A 213 4.94 8.45 -21.72
C PRO A 213 5.95 7.54 -21.02
N GLY A 214 5.43 6.60 -20.22
CA GLY A 214 6.24 5.68 -19.43
C GLY A 214 5.50 5.15 -18.21
N CYS A 215 6.19 4.34 -17.41
CA CYS A 215 5.64 3.81 -16.14
C CYS A 215 6.41 4.35 -14.94
N TYR A 216 5.68 4.79 -13.94
CA TYR A 216 6.18 5.46 -12.73
C TYR A 216 5.59 4.83 -11.48
N THR A 217 6.30 4.98 -10.37
CA THR A 217 5.75 4.88 -9.01
C THR A 217 5.53 6.29 -8.45
N MET A 218 4.79 6.43 -7.36
CA MET A 218 4.52 7.75 -6.76
C MET A 218 5.79 8.52 -6.37
N VAL A 219 6.88 7.83 -6.00
CA VAL A 219 8.13 8.48 -5.60
C VAL A 219 8.88 9.12 -6.78
N GLU A 220 8.53 8.78 -8.02
CA GLU A 220 9.11 9.32 -9.24
C GLU A 220 8.31 10.51 -9.81
N VAL A 221 7.07 10.71 -9.32
CA VAL A 221 6.18 11.77 -9.78
C VAL A 221 6.40 13.04 -8.93
N PRO A 222 6.53 14.23 -9.54
CA PRO A 222 6.59 15.47 -8.77
C PRO A 222 5.37 15.59 -7.84
N VAL A 223 5.61 15.77 -6.53
CA VAL A 223 4.55 15.76 -5.51
C VAL A 223 3.50 16.83 -5.78
N ILE A 224 3.91 17.96 -6.34
CA ILE A 224 3.01 19.07 -6.69
C ILE A 224 2.01 18.69 -7.79
N ASP A 225 2.33 17.71 -8.65
CA ASP A 225 1.43 17.25 -9.70
C ASP A 225 0.22 16.46 -9.17
N LEU A 226 0.30 15.99 -7.94
CA LEU A 226 -0.81 15.33 -7.24
C LEU A 226 -1.93 16.33 -6.87
N LEU A 227 -1.60 17.62 -6.79
CA LEU A 227 -2.53 18.66 -6.35
C LEU A 227 -3.41 19.16 -7.51
N PRO A 228 -4.69 19.50 -7.23
CA PRO A 228 -5.59 20.07 -8.21
C PRO A 228 -5.34 21.57 -8.40
N GLY A 229 -5.77 22.13 -9.52
CA GLY A 229 -5.73 23.58 -9.77
C GLY A 229 -4.38 24.09 -10.27
N ASP A 230 -4.13 25.35 -10.04
CA ASP A 230 -2.95 26.05 -10.56
C ASP A 230 -1.68 25.75 -9.76
N ARG A 231 -0.58 25.54 -10.46
CA ARG A 231 0.70 25.17 -9.87
C ARG A 231 1.36 26.35 -9.10
N GLU A 232 1.24 27.57 -9.61
CA GLU A 232 1.85 28.74 -8.98
C GLU A 232 1.12 29.12 -7.70
N GLU A 233 -0.21 28.96 -7.66
CA GLU A 233 -1.00 29.13 -6.45
C GLU A 233 -0.54 28.15 -5.33
N TRP A 234 -0.31 26.89 -5.70
CA TRP A 234 0.20 25.90 -4.75
C TRP A 234 1.62 26.19 -4.27
N ILE A 235 2.51 26.66 -5.15
CA ILE A 235 3.86 27.09 -4.77
C ILE A 235 3.76 28.24 -3.75
N GLY A 236 2.95 29.23 -4.04
CA GLY A 236 2.76 30.38 -3.12
C GLY A 236 2.11 30.02 -1.78
N HIS A 237 1.34 28.91 -1.74
CA HIS A 237 0.70 28.43 -0.50
C HIS A 237 1.62 27.54 0.34
N LEU A 238 2.49 26.74 -0.29
CA LEU A 238 3.29 25.71 0.38
C LEU A 238 4.72 26.15 0.71
N VAL A 239 5.23 27.16 0.03
CA VAL A 239 6.60 27.68 0.16
C VAL A 239 6.60 29.13 0.61
#